data_1f64da4181b7ce8113d72c575022892d
#
_entry.id   1f64da4181b7ce8113d72c575022892d
#
_cell.length_a   1.000
_cell.length_b   1.000
_cell.length_c   1.000
_cell.angle_alpha   90.00
_cell.angle_beta   90.00
_cell.angle_gamma   90.00
#
_symmetry.space_group_name_H-M   'P 1'
#
loop_
_entity.id
_entity.type
_entity.pdbx_description
1 polymer ?
#
loop_
_entity_poly.entity_id
_entity_poly.type
_entity_poly.pdbx_seq_one_letter_code
_entity_poly.pdbx_strand_id
1 'polypeptide(L)'
;MFNTKNFVIEGSDVPSTWVFQYYLELSERLTGQDVKIVSIFNPNEKTPSFCIYVDKNIMQYRFKDFSTGKSGNKIDLIKLLFNLDFPEAMRKIVQDYNKHVKSSEYIETKFQPQSKWEVDFIKIRQWNVRDTDYWLPYRIGMSILDTYNVKPIEYYNLIKEEAGEIKTLKITSNNCYGYFDKSGEIYKIYQPLSKSHKFLKVKPHLQGFDQLKYNQPYLIICSSLKDAMCLKSIGY
;
A
#
# COMPACT_ATOMS: atom_id res chain seq x y z
N MET A 1 -28.93 31.49 27.43
CA MET A 1 -28.18 32.22 26.37
C MET A 1 -27.04 31.34 25.94
N PHE A 2 -27.23 30.59 24.87
CA PHE A 2 -26.15 29.79 24.26
C PHE A 2 -25.33 30.70 23.35
N ASN A 3 -24.07 30.89 23.73
CA ASN A 3 -23.13 31.72 22.99
C ASN A 3 -22.67 30.93 21.71
N THR A 4 -23.32 31.19 20.58
CA THR A 4 -22.89 30.70 19.28
C THR A 4 -21.61 31.44 18.88
N LYS A 5 -20.46 30.94 19.33
CA LYS A 5 -19.20 31.32 18.69
C LYS A 5 -19.29 30.92 17.23
N ASN A 6 -19.29 31.90 16.33
CA ASN A 6 -19.11 31.68 14.90
C ASN A 6 -17.70 31.08 14.70
N PHE A 7 -17.62 29.76 14.68
CA PHE A 7 -16.42 29.07 14.24
C PHE A 7 -16.28 29.32 12.73
N VAL A 8 -15.33 30.12 12.34
CA VAL A 8 -14.89 30.21 10.95
C VAL A 8 -14.15 28.91 10.66
N ILE A 9 -14.81 27.99 9.96
CA ILE A 9 -14.19 26.74 9.50
C ILE A 9 -13.26 27.13 8.35
N GLU A 10 -11.96 26.93 8.54
CA GLU A 10 -10.99 27.03 7.45
C GLU A 10 -11.07 25.76 6.58
N GLY A 11 -10.76 25.85 5.27
CA GLY A 11 -10.85 24.69 4.38
C GLY A 11 -9.89 23.55 4.74
N SER A 12 -8.87 23.84 5.56
CA SER A 12 -8.00 22.84 6.20
C SER A 12 -8.74 21.94 7.20
N ASP A 13 -9.78 22.46 7.85
CA ASP A 13 -10.52 21.79 8.92
C ASP A 13 -11.63 20.86 8.40
N VAL A 14 -12.02 21.01 7.13
CA VAL A 14 -13.02 20.12 6.53
C VAL A 14 -12.41 18.71 6.39
N PRO A 15 -13.08 17.65 6.88
CA PRO A 15 -12.55 16.29 6.83
C PRO A 15 -12.26 15.82 5.39
N SER A 16 -11.09 15.21 5.18
CA SER A 16 -10.76 14.65 3.86
C SER A 16 -11.74 13.55 3.43
N THR A 17 -12.25 12.77 4.39
CA THR A 17 -13.30 11.78 4.16
C THR A 17 -14.53 12.39 3.52
N TRP A 18 -15.01 13.51 4.06
CA TRP A 18 -16.16 14.21 3.52
C TRP A 18 -15.90 14.71 2.09
N VAL A 19 -14.75 15.34 1.84
CA VAL A 19 -14.42 15.89 0.52
C VAL A 19 -14.40 14.79 -0.54
N PHE A 20 -13.71 13.68 -0.28
CA PHE A 20 -13.67 12.57 -1.24
C PHE A 20 -15.02 11.91 -1.43
N GLN A 21 -15.80 11.69 -0.37
CA GLN A 21 -17.13 11.08 -0.47
C GLN A 21 -18.12 11.98 -1.22
N TYR A 22 -18.13 13.27 -0.92
CA TYR A 22 -19.07 14.22 -1.48
C TYR A 22 -18.80 14.48 -2.97
N TYR A 23 -17.56 14.80 -3.34
CA TYR A 23 -17.25 15.18 -4.72
C TYR A 23 -17.05 14.00 -5.67
N LEU A 24 -16.80 12.81 -5.15
CA LEU A 24 -16.67 11.59 -5.97
C LEU A 24 -17.90 10.69 -5.89
N GLU A 25 -18.95 11.13 -5.17
CA GLU A 25 -20.20 10.39 -5.02
C GLU A 25 -19.98 8.91 -4.64
N LEU A 26 -19.05 8.67 -3.70
CA LEU A 26 -18.69 7.31 -3.34
C LEU A 26 -19.86 6.60 -2.68
N SER A 27 -20.16 5.39 -3.17
CA SER A 27 -21.21 4.53 -2.62
C SER A 27 -20.87 3.98 -1.24
N GLU A 28 -19.58 3.83 -0.94
CA GLU A 28 -19.08 3.32 0.33
C GLU A 28 -18.49 4.43 1.20
N ARG A 29 -18.62 4.27 2.53
CA ARG A 29 -18.02 5.21 3.49
C ARG A 29 -16.52 4.99 3.61
N LEU A 30 -15.77 6.08 3.67
CA LEU A 30 -14.33 6.08 3.92
C LEU A 30 -14.07 5.97 5.42
N THR A 31 -13.64 4.78 5.88
CA THR A 31 -13.38 4.46 7.29
C THR A 31 -11.92 4.05 7.55
N GLY A 32 -11.04 4.20 6.55
CA GLY A 32 -9.62 3.86 6.62
C GLY A 32 -9.12 2.91 5.53
N GLN A 33 -10.04 2.32 4.76
CA GLN A 33 -9.73 1.46 3.63
C GLN A 33 -9.27 2.25 2.41
N ASP A 34 -8.53 1.57 1.53
CA ASP A 34 -8.23 2.08 0.20
C ASP A 34 -9.42 1.78 -0.73
N VAL A 35 -9.83 2.78 -1.51
CA VAL A 35 -10.94 2.66 -2.48
C VAL A 35 -10.40 2.88 -3.88
N LYS A 36 -10.82 2.06 -4.84
CA LYS A 36 -10.47 2.23 -6.25
C LYS A 36 -11.72 2.42 -7.08
N ILE A 37 -11.72 3.48 -7.88
CA ILE A 37 -12.77 3.78 -8.85
C ILE A 37 -12.17 3.96 -10.25
N VAL A 38 -13.00 4.02 -11.26
CA VAL A 38 -12.56 4.39 -12.61
C VAL A 38 -12.05 5.83 -12.58
N SER A 39 -11.04 6.15 -13.39
CA SER A 39 -10.48 7.49 -13.43
C SER A 39 -11.55 8.53 -13.82
N ILE A 40 -11.70 9.54 -12.97
CA ILE A 40 -12.57 10.69 -13.22
C ILE A 40 -11.94 11.70 -14.18
N PHE A 41 -10.64 11.57 -14.45
CA PHE A 41 -9.88 12.44 -15.33
C PHE A 41 -9.62 11.84 -16.72
N ASN A 42 -9.99 10.57 -16.92
CA ASN A 42 -9.88 9.88 -18.20
C ASN A 42 -11.22 9.22 -18.56
N PRO A 43 -12.05 9.87 -19.38
CA PRO A 43 -13.39 9.35 -19.73
C PRO A 43 -13.37 8.04 -20.53
N ASN A 44 -12.22 7.68 -21.11
CA ASN A 44 -12.05 6.42 -21.88
C ASN A 44 -11.59 5.24 -21.00
N GLU A 45 -11.30 5.48 -19.73
CA GLU A 45 -10.88 4.42 -18.80
C GLU A 45 -12.07 3.52 -18.42
N LYS A 46 -11.84 2.21 -18.43
CA LYS A 46 -12.85 1.21 -18.06
C LYS A 46 -12.46 0.41 -16.82
N THR A 47 -11.20 0.47 -16.43
CA THR A 47 -10.66 -0.25 -15.28
C THR A 47 -10.44 0.69 -14.10
N PRO A 48 -10.65 0.25 -12.85
CA PRO A 48 -10.39 1.08 -11.67
C PRO A 48 -8.92 1.46 -11.56
N SER A 49 -8.58 2.69 -11.93
CA SER A 49 -7.22 3.24 -11.92
C SER A 49 -7.06 4.46 -11.02
N PHE A 50 -8.15 5.03 -10.51
CA PHE A 50 -8.14 6.11 -9.52
C PHE A 50 -8.20 5.52 -8.10
N CYS A 51 -7.12 5.65 -7.36
CA CYS A 51 -6.98 5.11 -6.01
C CYS A 51 -7.12 6.22 -4.97
N ILE A 52 -8.01 6.03 -4.00
CA ILE A 52 -8.17 6.86 -2.81
C ILE A 52 -7.58 6.05 -1.65
N TYR A 53 -6.61 6.60 -0.96
CA TYR A 53 -5.87 5.89 0.08
C TYR A 53 -5.54 6.81 1.25
N VAL A 54 -5.26 6.21 2.41
CA VAL A 54 -4.85 6.96 3.60
C VAL A 54 -3.34 7.20 3.59
N ASP A 55 -2.95 8.46 3.67
CA ASP A 55 -1.57 8.82 4.01
C ASP A 55 -1.36 8.62 5.52
N LYS A 56 -0.59 7.61 5.87
CA LYS A 56 -0.38 7.20 7.26
C LYS A 56 0.40 8.18 8.11
N ASN A 57 1.17 9.08 7.48
CA ASN A 57 1.96 10.06 8.21
C ASN A 57 1.09 11.19 8.74
N ILE A 58 0.03 11.54 8.02
CA ILE A 58 -0.88 12.64 8.35
C ILE A 58 -2.30 12.18 8.66
N MET A 59 -2.56 10.87 8.56
CA MET A 59 -3.87 10.26 8.79
C MET A 59 -5.01 10.92 8.02
N GLN A 60 -4.77 11.27 6.76
CA GLN A 60 -5.74 11.88 5.85
C GLN A 60 -5.79 11.11 4.54
N TYR A 61 -6.95 11.14 3.90
CA TYR A 61 -7.11 10.59 2.56
C TYR A 61 -6.41 11.43 1.52
N ARG A 62 -5.78 10.75 0.57
CA ARG A 62 -5.17 11.29 -0.65
C ARG A 62 -5.63 10.46 -1.84
N PHE A 63 -5.36 10.96 -3.04
CA PHE A 63 -5.64 10.20 -4.26
C PHE A 63 -4.39 10.05 -5.12
N LYS A 64 -4.42 9.02 -5.95
CA LYS A 64 -3.51 8.83 -7.08
C LYS A 64 -4.27 8.20 -8.23
N ASP A 65 -4.29 8.88 -9.34
CA ASP A 65 -4.83 8.40 -10.61
C ASP A 65 -3.69 7.81 -11.46
N PHE A 66 -3.69 6.51 -11.63
CA PHE A 66 -2.67 5.80 -12.39
C PHE A 66 -2.87 5.94 -13.91
N SER A 67 -4.07 6.31 -14.36
CA SER A 67 -4.36 6.54 -15.78
C SER A 67 -3.75 7.84 -16.29
N THR A 68 -3.80 8.90 -15.49
CA THR A 68 -3.33 10.24 -15.88
C THR A 68 -2.08 10.69 -15.15
N GLY A 69 -1.62 9.96 -14.14
CA GLY A 69 -0.50 10.33 -13.27
C GLY A 69 -0.83 11.40 -12.23
N LYS A 70 -2.03 11.95 -12.22
CA LYS A 70 -2.45 12.98 -11.25
C LYS A 70 -2.50 12.40 -9.84
N SER A 71 -2.10 13.19 -8.84
CA SER A 71 -2.16 12.80 -7.44
C SER A 71 -2.22 14.03 -6.54
N GLY A 72 -2.71 13.85 -5.31
CA GLY A 72 -2.76 14.97 -4.38
C GLY A 72 -3.60 14.69 -3.14
N ASN A 73 -3.87 15.77 -2.41
CA ASN A 73 -4.76 15.80 -1.25
C ASN A 73 -6.18 16.26 -1.64
N LYS A 74 -7.05 16.47 -0.64
CA LYS A 74 -8.42 16.93 -0.82
C LYS A 74 -8.53 18.25 -1.59
N ILE A 75 -7.58 19.17 -1.39
CA ILE A 75 -7.59 20.48 -2.06
C ILE A 75 -7.15 20.34 -3.51
N ASP A 76 -6.10 19.54 -3.75
CA ASP A 76 -5.63 19.26 -5.11
C ASP A 76 -6.71 18.58 -5.96
N LEU A 77 -7.53 17.70 -5.36
CA LEU A 77 -8.68 17.13 -6.04
C LEU A 77 -9.64 18.21 -6.55
N ILE A 78 -10.02 19.16 -5.69
CA ILE A 78 -10.98 20.21 -6.03
C ILE A 78 -10.41 21.19 -7.04
N LYS A 79 -9.12 21.54 -6.93
CA LYS A 79 -8.41 22.32 -7.94
C LYS A 79 -8.49 21.66 -9.32
N LEU A 80 -8.25 20.36 -9.39
CA LEU A 80 -8.27 19.60 -10.65
C LEU A 80 -9.68 19.39 -11.21
N LEU A 81 -10.67 19.13 -10.35
CA LEU A 81 -12.07 18.91 -10.77
C LEU A 81 -12.71 20.17 -11.37
N PHE A 82 -12.43 21.33 -10.78
CA PHE A 82 -13.11 22.58 -11.11
C PHE A 82 -12.19 23.62 -11.77
N ASN A 83 -10.94 23.25 -12.05
CA ASN A 83 -9.91 24.13 -12.60
C ASN A 83 -9.77 25.44 -11.80
N LEU A 84 -9.65 25.30 -10.46
CA LEU A 84 -9.56 26.41 -9.52
C LEU A 84 -8.13 26.59 -9.01
N ASP A 85 -7.82 27.81 -8.56
CA ASP A 85 -6.63 28.05 -7.76
C ASP A 85 -6.80 27.55 -6.30
N PHE A 86 -5.74 27.66 -5.49
CA PHE A 86 -5.77 27.18 -4.10
C PHE A 86 -6.80 27.92 -3.23
N PRO A 87 -6.85 29.27 -3.20
CA PRO A 87 -7.85 30.02 -2.43
C PRO A 87 -9.29 29.73 -2.86
N GLU A 88 -9.53 29.57 -4.14
CA GLU A 88 -10.85 29.27 -4.69
C GLU A 88 -11.31 27.86 -4.30
N ALA A 89 -10.44 26.87 -4.41
CA ALA A 89 -10.72 25.51 -4.01
C ALA A 89 -11.03 25.42 -2.51
N MET A 90 -10.28 26.13 -1.67
CA MET A 90 -10.51 26.22 -0.24
C MET A 90 -11.88 26.82 0.06
N ARG A 91 -12.22 27.96 -0.54
CA ARG A 91 -13.54 28.60 -0.37
C ARG A 91 -14.68 27.68 -0.79
N LYS A 92 -14.54 27.01 -1.95
CA LYS A 92 -15.54 26.08 -2.45
C LYS A 92 -15.77 24.93 -1.46
N ILE A 93 -14.71 24.30 -0.96
CA ILE A 93 -14.80 23.21 0.03
C ILE A 93 -15.58 23.66 1.27
N VAL A 94 -15.26 24.83 1.82
CA VAL A 94 -15.94 25.37 3.02
C VAL A 94 -17.40 25.70 2.76
N GLN A 95 -17.70 26.33 1.62
CA GLN A 95 -19.07 26.69 1.25
C GLN A 95 -19.95 25.45 1.08
N ASP A 96 -19.46 24.46 0.32
CA ASP A 96 -20.21 23.23 0.06
C ASP A 96 -20.36 22.37 1.32
N TYR A 97 -19.33 22.30 2.16
CA TYR A 97 -19.38 21.63 3.46
C TYR A 97 -20.43 22.25 4.38
N ASN A 98 -20.39 23.57 4.56
CA ASN A 98 -21.35 24.28 5.39
C ASN A 98 -22.79 24.15 4.89
N LYS A 99 -22.99 24.19 3.57
CA LYS A 99 -24.30 23.99 2.95
C LYS A 99 -24.81 22.57 3.22
N HIS A 100 -23.94 21.56 3.03
CA HIS A 100 -24.32 20.17 3.20
C HIS A 100 -24.57 19.81 4.68
N VAL A 101 -23.72 20.25 5.60
CA VAL A 101 -23.88 19.96 7.05
C VAL A 101 -25.11 20.66 7.62
N LYS A 102 -25.48 21.84 7.11
CA LYS A 102 -26.73 22.52 7.50
C LYS A 102 -28.00 21.86 6.95
N SER A 103 -27.89 21.09 5.86
CA SER A 103 -29.03 20.46 5.19
C SER A 103 -29.23 18.98 5.54
N SER A 104 -28.26 18.34 6.19
CA SER A 104 -28.31 16.91 6.54
C SER A 104 -27.69 16.66 7.92
N GLU A 105 -28.15 15.63 8.60
CA GLU A 105 -27.43 15.05 9.75
C GLU A 105 -26.15 14.35 9.27
N TYR A 106 -25.11 15.14 8.94
CA TYR A 106 -23.82 14.55 8.65
C TYR A 106 -23.19 14.02 9.94
N ILE A 107 -23.14 12.70 10.06
CA ILE A 107 -22.39 12.04 11.12
C ILE A 107 -20.94 11.97 10.67
N GLU A 108 -20.08 12.76 11.33
CA GLU A 108 -18.64 12.67 11.11
C GLU A 108 -18.15 11.25 11.44
N THR A 109 -17.74 10.52 10.42
CA THR A 109 -17.14 9.21 10.61
C THR A 109 -15.74 9.40 11.19
N LYS A 110 -15.56 9.08 12.48
CA LYS A 110 -14.24 9.03 13.07
C LYS A 110 -13.39 8.02 12.29
N PHE A 111 -12.28 8.49 11.76
CA PHE A 111 -11.31 7.65 11.12
C PHE A 111 -10.80 6.60 12.13
N GLN A 112 -11.09 5.35 11.84
CA GLN A 112 -10.48 4.23 12.56
C GLN A 112 -9.46 3.59 11.61
N PRO A 113 -8.16 3.69 11.91
CA PRO A 113 -7.16 3.00 11.10
C PRO A 113 -7.49 1.52 11.13
N GLN A 114 -7.70 0.92 9.95
CA GLN A 114 -7.86 -0.52 9.89
C GLN A 114 -6.59 -1.17 10.42
N SER A 115 -6.72 -1.99 11.45
CA SER A 115 -5.62 -2.78 11.95
C SER A 115 -5.13 -3.70 10.83
N LYS A 116 -3.82 -3.66 10.56
CA LYS A 116 -3.19 -4.48 9.52
C LYS A 116 -2.81 -5.83 10.10
N TRP A 117 -2.87 -6.82 9.22
CA TRP A 117 -2.21 -8.07 9.47
C TRP A 117 -0.69 -7.87 9.45
N GLU A 118 -0.01 -8.25 10.52
CA GLU A 118 1.44 -8.20 10.68
C GLU A 118 1.98 -9.61 10.84
N VAL A 119 3.21 -9.82 10.37
CA VAL A 119 3.88 -11.11 10.53
C VAL A 119 4.44 -11.18 11.96
N ASP A 120 3.93 -12.13 12.74
CA ASP A 120 4.33 -12.35 14.12
C ASP A 120 5.41 -13.46 14.23
N PHE A 121 5.19 -14.57 13.54
CA PHE A 121 6.07 -15.73 13.65
C PHE A 121 6.30 -16.38 12.29
N ILE A 122 7.51 -16.91 12.08
CA ILE A 122 7.89 -17.62 10.87
C ILE A 122 8.63 -18.89 11.25
N LYS A 123 8.19 -20.03 10.70
CA LYS A 123 8.90 -21.28 10.80
C LYS A 123 9.63 -21.60 9.50
N ILE A 124 10.95 -21.60 9.55
CA ILE A 124 11.83 -22.02 8.46
C ILE A 124 11.85 -23.55 8.44
N ARG A 125 11.91 -24.15 7.25
CA ARG A 125 12.11 -25.57 7.03
C ARG A 125 13.40 -25.87 6.27
N GLN A 126 13.71 -27.12 6.10
CA GLN A 126 14.78 -27.53 5.19
C GLN A 126 14.33 -27.42 3.72
N TRP A 127 15.28 -27.19 2.83
CA TRP A 127 15.09 -27.25 1.40
C TRP A 127 14.62 -28.65 0.97
N ASN A 128 13.80 -28.74 -0.06
CA ASN A 128 13.32 -30.00 -0.61
C ASN A 128 13.28 -29.96 -2.16
N VAL A 129 12.96 -31.09 -2.75
CA VAL A 129 12.94 -31.25 -4.22
C VAL A 129 12.02 -30.26 -4.91
N ARG A 130 10.84 -29.96 -4.33
CA ARG A 130 9.91 -28.99 -4.93
C ARG A 130 10.49 -27.58 -5.02
N ASP A 131 11.35 -27.22 -4.09
CA ASP A 131 12.04 -25.93 -4.12
C ASP A 131 13.04 -25.90 -5.27
N THR A 132 13.82 -26.96 -5.41
CA THR A 132 14.78 -27.10 -6.51
C THR A 132 14.05 -27.05 -7.85
N ASP A 133 12.96 -27.78 -8.02
CA ASP A 133 12.13 -27.80 -9.23
C ASP A 133 11.57 -26.41 -9.56
N TYR A 134 11.25 -25.62 -8.54
CA TYR A 134 10.78 -24.26 -8.74
C TYR A 134 11.90 -23.30 -9.18
N TRP A 135 13.10 -23.38 -8.56
CA TRP A 135 14.17 -22.41 -8.81
C TRP A 135 15.04 -22.76 -10.03
N LEU A 136 15.17 -24.05 -10.36
CA LEU A 136 16.02 -24.54 -11.44
C LEU A 136 15.72 -23.96 -12.82
N PRO A 137 14.44 -23.79 -13.25
CA PRO A 137 14.12 -23.17 -14.54
C PRO A 137 14.63 -21.73 -14.69
N TYR A 138 14.85 -21.04 -13.56
CA TYR A 138 15.42 -19.70 -13.51
C TYR A 138 16.95 -19.69 -13.34
N ARG A 139 17.59 -20.87 -13.41
CA ARG A 139 19.04 -21.09 -13.15
C ARG A 139 19.50 -20.61 -11.78
N ILE A 140 18.60 -20.50 -10.80
CA ILE A 140 18.90 -20.07 -9.45
C ILE A 140 19.19 -21.32 -8.61
N GLY A 141 20.49 -21.59 -8.38
CA GLY A 141 20.95 -22.68 -7.53
C GLY A 141 21.01 -22.29 -6.06
N MET A 142 21.28 -23.27 -5.20
CA MET A 142 21.32 -23.08 -3.73
C MET A 142 22.33 -22.01 -3.31
N SER A 143 23.52 -21.97 -3.91
CA SER A 143 24.53 -20.96 -3.60
C SER A 143 24.07 -19.51 -3.86
N ILE A 144 23.22 -19.32 -4.86
CA ILE A 144 22.63 -18.01 -5.14
C ILE A 144 21.56 -17.68 -4.09
N LEU A 145 20.70 -18.64 -3.75
CA LEU A 145 19.69 -18.47 -2.72
C LEU A 145 20.33 -18.12 -1.36
N ASP A 146 21.41 -18.78 -1.02
CA ASP A 146 22.19 -18.48 0.20
C ASP A 146 22.83 -17.08 0.15
N THR A 147 23.43 -16.70 -1.00
CA THR A 147 24.01 -15.37 -1.19
C THR A 147 22.98 -14.24 -0.98
N TYR A 148 21.74 -14.47 -1.38
CA TYR A 148 20.65 -13.50 -1.24
C TYR A 148 19.79 -13.72 0.01
N ASN A 149 20.23 -14.53 0.96
CA ASN A 149 19.53 -14.85 2.20
C ASN A 149 18.07 -15.27 1.98
N VAL A 150 17.82 -16.12 1.00
CA VAL A 150 16.51 -16.72 0.75
C VAL A 150 16.40 -18.01 1.51
N LYS A 151 15.32 -18.21 2.27
CA LYS A 151 15.07 -19.43 3.05
C LYS A 151 13.67 -19.96 2.82
N PRO A 152 13.46 -21.27 2.76
CA PRO A 152 12.14 -21.86 2.62
C PRO A 152 11.37 -21.78 3.94
N ILE A 153 10.11 -21.37 3.86
CA ILE A 153 9.20 -21.24 4.99
C ILE A 153 8.24 -22.44 5.03
N GLU A 154 8.05 -23.02 6.21
CA GLU A 154 7.04 -24.05 6.45
C GLU A 154 5.66 -23.42 6.62
N TYR A 155 5.57 -22.44 7.52
CA TYR A 155 4.40 -21.59 7.73
C TYR A 155 4.80 -20.27 8.38
N TYR A 156 3.88 -19.33 8.37
CA TYR A 156 4.00 -18.09 9.13
C TYR A 156 2.66 -17.71 9.75
N ASN A 157 2.71 -16.99 10.86
CA ASN A 157 1.53 -16.47 11.52
C ASN A 157 1.38 -14.98 11.21
N LEU A 158 0.16 -14.59 10.91
CA LEU A 158 -0.26 -13.20 10.85
C LEU A 158 -1.06 -12.89 12.11
N ILE A 159 -0.83 -11.74 12.69
CA ILE A 159 -1.63 -11.20 13.79
C ILE A 159 -2.30 -9.91 13.37
N LYS A 160 -3.47 -9.66 13.93
CA LYS A 160 -4.23 -8.42 13.76
C LYS A 160 -4.92 -8.11 15.07
N GLU A 161 -4.73 -6.88 15.56
CA GLU A 161 -5.53 -6.39 16.68
C GLU A 161 -6.84 -5.79 16.16
N GLU A 162 -7.97 -6.26 16.65
CA GLU A 162 -9.29 -5.77 16.27
C GLU A 162 -10.19 -5.75 17.50
N ALA A 163 -10.69 -4.56 17.83
CA ALA A 163 -11.55 -4.32 19.02
C ALA A 163 -10.91 -4.75 20.36
N GLY A 164 -9.59 -4.68 20.50
CA GLY A 164 -8.85 -5.09 21.71
C GLY A 164 -8.55 -6.59 21.78
N GLU A 165 -8.93 -7.38 20.77
CA GLU A 165 -8.59 -8.79 20.65
C GLU A 165 -7.52 -9.03 19.58
N ILE A 166 -6.58 -9.94 19.87
CA ILE A 166 -5.56 -10.36 18.91
C ILE A 166 -6.08 -11.57 18.13
N LYS A 167 -6.33 -11.37 16.84
CA LYS A 167 -6.65 -12.45 15.91
C LYS A 167 -5.36 -12.98 15.30
N THR A 168 -5.20 -14.31 15.27
CA THR A 168 -4.05 -14.98 14.66
C THR A 168 -4.51 -15.84 13.49
N LEU A 169 -3.77 -15.74 12.37
CA LEU A 169 -4.02 -16.54 11.17
C LEU A 169 -2.73 -17.26 10.77
N LYS A 170 -2.74 -18.59 10.77
CA LYS A 170 -1.62 -19.41 10.30
C LYS A 170 -1.72 -19.63 8.79
N ILE A 171 -0.66 -19.27 8.06
CA ILE A 171 -0.57 -19.42 6.61
C ILE A 171 0.46 -20.51 6.29
N THR A 172 0.04 -21.50 5.49
CA THR A 172 0.89 -22.55 4.93
C THR A 172 0.86 -22.49 3.40
N SER A 173 2.00 -22.71 2.76
CA SER A 173 2.10 -22.76 1.30
C SER A 173 3.22 -23.71 0.88
N ASN A 174 2.99 -24.49 -0.17
CA ASN A 174 3.96 -25.49 -0.66
C ASN A 174 5.28 -24.84 -1.10
N ASN A 175 5.23 -23.73 -1.83
CA ASN A 175 6.39 -22.95 -2.24
C ASN A 175 6.31 -21.59 -1.58
N CYS A 176 6.87 -21.48 -0.38
CA CYS A 176 6.93 -20.25 0.40
C CYS A 176 8.37 -19.93 0.77
N TYR A 177 8.82 -18.73 0.46
CA TYR A 177 10.21 -18.31 0.67
C TYR A 177 10.26 -16.99 1.41
N GLY A 178 11.11 -16.89 2.41
CA GLY A 178 11.44 -15.66 3.11
C GLY A 178 12.70 -15.02 2.55
N TYR A 179 12.66 -13.72 2.37
CA TYR A 179 13.81 -12.89 2.02
C TYR A 179 14.27 -12.16 3.28
N PHE A 180 15.52 -12.40 3.66
CA PHE A 180 16.10 -11.90 4.91
C PHE A 180 17.22 -10.90 4.62
N ASP A 181 17.36 -9.90 5.48
CA ASP A 181 18.49 -8.97 5.43
C ASP A 181 19.75 -9.54 6.11
N LYS A 182 20.82 -8.77 6.16
CA LYS A 182 22.09 -9.16 6.80
C LYS A 182 21.96 -9.47 8.28
N SER A 183 20.99 -8.85 8.97
CA SER A 183 20.76 -9.11 10.40
C SER A 183 19.97 -10.39 10.64
N GLY A 184 19.50 -11.03 9.59
CA GLY A 184 18.65 -12.21 9.67
C GLY A 184 17.17 -11.90 9.89
N GLU A 185 16.76 -10.63 9.76
CA GLU A 185 15.37 -10.23 9.84
C GLU A 185 14.67 -10.35 8.48
N ILE A 186 13.47 -10.90 8.51
CA ILE A 186 12.68 -11.01 7.29
C ILE A 186 12.13 -9.65 6.84
N TYR A 187 12.23 -9.36 5.54
CA TYR A 187 11.63 -8.15 4.96
C TYR A 187 10.54 -8.45 3.94
N LYS A 188 10.47 -9.69 3.42
CA LYS A 188 9.47 -10.07 2.41
C LYS A 188 9.23 -11.57 2.42
N ILE A 189 7.98 -11.98 2.24
CA ILE A 189 7.59 -13.36 1.98
C ILE A 189 7.16 -13.47 0.51
N TYR A 190 7.62 -14.52 -0.17
CA TYR A 190 7.32 -14.81 -1.56
C TYR A 190 6.62 -16.17 -1.69
N GLN A 191 5.44 -16.18 -2.28
CA GLN A 191 4.59 -17.35 -2.50
C GLN A 191 4.23 -17.44 -3.99
N PRO A 192 5.12 -17.98 -4.84
CA PRO A 192 4.97 -17.92 -6.30
C PRO A 192 3.68 -18.53 -6.83
N LEU A 193 3.17 -19.56 -6.17
CA LEU A 193 1.98 -20.30 -6.59
C LEU A 193 0.66 -19.72 -6.03
N SER A 194 0.73 -18.72 -5.16
CA SER A 194 -0.47 -18.05 -4.66
C SER A 194 -1.10 -17.18 -5.75
N LYS A 195 -2.41 -17.32 -5.96
CA LYS A 195 -3.17 -16.53 -6.93
C LYS A 195 -3.41 -15.10 -6.47
N SER A 196 -3.59 -14.87 -5.17
CA SER A 196 -4.00 -13.59 -4.60
C SER A 196 -2.88 -12.85 -3.86
N HIS A 197 -1.96 -13.58 -3.23
CA HIS A 197 -0.95 -13.02 -2.33
C HIS A 197 0.45 -13.54 -2.65
N LYS A 198 0.93 -13.28 -3.88
CA LYS A 198 2.28 -13.71 -4.29
C LYS A 198 3.38 -13.11 -3.43
N PHE A 199 3.17 -11.90 -2.93
CA PHE A 199 4.15 -11.19 -2.13
C PHE A 199 3.50 -10.60 -0.89
N LEU A 200 4.17 -10.78 0.25
CA LEU A 200 3.86 -10.06 1.48
C LEU A 200 5.09 -9.25 1.88
N LYS A 201 4.96 -7.93 1.89
CA LYS A 201 6.00 -7.03 2.38
C LYS A 201 5.90 -6.95 3.90
N VAL A 202 6.96 -7.37 4.59
CA VAL A 202 7.02 -7.33 6.06
C VAL A 202 7.56 -5.98 6.54
N LYS A 203 8.68 -5.52 5.95
CA LYS A 203 9.26 -4.19 6.24
C LYS A 203 9.84 -3.54 4.99
N PRO A 204 10.07 -2.23 4.98
CA PRO A 204 10.81 -1.57 3.90
C PRO A 204 12.23 -2.14 3.81
N HIS A 205 12.66 -2.51 2.61
CA HIS A 205 14.02 -2.96 2.33
C HIS A 205 14.36 -2.77 0.86
N LEU A 206 15.58 -2.35 0.58
CA LEU A 206 16.10 -2.26 -0.78
C LEU A 206 16.72 -3.60 -1.18
N GLN A 207 15.97 -4.38 -1.95
CA GLN A 207 16.34 -5.75 -2.31
C GLN A 207 17.61 -5.78 -3.17
N GLY A 208 18.55 -6.65 -2.83
CA GLY A 208 19.83 -6.80 -3.53
C GLY A 208 20.90 -5.77 -3.14
N PHE A 209 20.56 -4.81 -2.27
CA PHE A 209 21.52 -3.79 -1.84
C PHE A 209 22.73 -4.39 -1.11
N ASP A 210 22.50 -5.42 -0.31
CA ASP A 210 23.53 -6.11 0.46
C ASP A 210 24.54 -6.88 -0.39
N GLN A 211 24.18 -7.19 -1.64
CA GLN A 211 25.00 -7.92 -2.60
C GLN A 211 25.71 -7.01 -3.59
N LEU A 212 25.49 -5.69 -3.51
CA LEU A 212 26.15 -4.73 -4.41
C LEU A 212 27.67 -4.76 -4.25
N LYS A 213 28.35 -4.83 -5.37
CA LYS A 213 29.79 -4.61 -5.47
C LYS A 213 30.04 -3.20 -5.97
N TYR A 214 30.70 -2.40 -5.16
CA TYR A 214 31.12 -1.06 -5.55
C TYR A 214 32.27 -1.11 -6.57
N ASN A 215 32.49 -0.04 -7.31
CA ASN A 215 33.53 0.09 -8.34
C ASN A 215 33.33 -0.83 -9.56
N GLN A 216 32.08 -1.13 -9.90
CA GLN A 216 31.74 -1.77 -11.16
C GLN A 216 31.40 -0.72 -12.23
N PRO A 217 31.60 -1.01 -13.53
CA PRO A 217 31.34 -0.07 -14.61
C PRO A 217 29.87 0.27 -14.81
N TYR A 218 28.95 -0.53 -14.27
CA TYR A 218 27.51 -0.33 -14.39
C TYR A 218 26.76 -0.89 -13.17
N LEU A 219 25.57 -0.34 -12.93
CA LEU A 219 24.59 -0.83 -11.97
C LEU A 219 23.35 -1.32 -12.75
N ILE A 220 22.95 -2.57 -12.51
CA ILE A 220 21.71 -3.12 -13.09
C ILE A 220 20.58 -2.97 -12.08
N ILE A 221 19.51 -2.29 -12.49
CA ILE A 221 18.28 -2.14 -11.72
C ILE A 221 17.22 -3.05 -12.35
N CYS A 222 16.61 -3.92 -11.54
CA CYS A 222 15.60 -4.85 -11.98
C CYS A 222 14.33 -4.78 -11.09
N SER A 223 13.23 -5.40 -11.56
CA SER A 223 11.93 -5.25 -10.92
C SER A 223 11.77 -6.07 -9.64
N SER A 224 12.57 -7.12 -9.45
CA SER A 224 12.47 -8.01 -8.30
C SER A 224 13.80 -8.64 -7.91
N LEU A 225 13.90 -9.14 -6.65
CA LEU A 225 15.06 -9.90 -6.20
C LEU A 225 15.27 -11.18 -7.03
N LYS A 226 14.20 -11.80 -7.51
CA LYS A 226 14.31 -12.97 -8.38
C LYS A 226 15.04 -12.63 -9.69
N ASP A 227 14.75 -11.47 -10.27
CA ASP A 227 15.43 -11.01 -11.50
C ASP A 227 16.92 -10.76 -11.22
N ALA A 228 17.25 -10.15 -10.07
CA ALA A 228 18.64 -9.98 -9.64
C ALA A 228 19.37 -11.32 -9.50
N MET A 229 18.72 -12.32 -8.87
CA MET A 229 19.27 -13.66 -8.75
C MET A 229 19.44 -14.36 -10.11
N CYS A 230 18.50 -14.16 -11.05
CA CYS A 230 18.64 -14.68 -12.42
C CYS A 230 19.86 -14.04 -13.13
N LEU A 231 20.02 -12.74 -13.06
CA LEU A 231 21.16 -12.03 -13.63
C LEU A 231 22.47 -12.53 -13.02
N LYS A 232 22.50 -12.69 -11.69
CA LYS A 232 23.65 -13.27 -10.99
C LYS A 232 23.98 -14.67 -11.47
N SER A 233 22.99 -15.51 -11.79
CA SER A 233 23.20 -16.89 -12.26
C SER A 233 23.86 -16.99 -13.64
N ILE A 234 23.79 -15.94 -14.43
CA ILE A 234 24.39 -15.84 -15.77
C ILE A 234 25.62 -14.93 -15.83
N GLY A 235 26.15 -14.53 -14.66
CA GLY A 235 27.46 -13.87 -14.56
C GLY A 235 27.47 -12.37 -14.35
N TYR A 236 26.31 -11.74 -14.15
CA TYR A 236 26.22 -10.31 -13.83
C TYR A 236 26.35 -10.02 -12.34
#